data_187f23e8e0accd1070466c7747083ff0
#
_entry.id   187f23e8e0accd1070466c7747083ff0
#
_cell.length_a   1.000
_cell.length_b   1.000
_cell.length_c   1.000
_cell.angle_alpha   90.00
_cell.angle_beta   90.00
_cell.angle_gamma   90.00
#
_symmetry.space_group_name_H-M   'P 1'
#
loop_
_entity.id
_entity.type
_entity.pdbx_description
1 polymer ?
#
loop_
_entity_poly.entity_id
_entity_poly.type
_entity_poly.pdbx_seq_one_letter_code
_entity_poly.pdbx_strand_id
1 'polypeptide(L)'
;ADYTFGLWRRGQLVPVARIAEGLTVEEIRRIDAFIRRNTLERFGPVRAVRPQLVFEIAFEGTVPSARRKSGIVLQRPRIVRWKDKPPEEADSLESLKAAVRGKSGRALE
;
A
#
# COMPACT_ATOMS: atom_id res chain seq x y z
N ALA A 1 14.68 -3.83 2.05
CA ALA A 1 13.91 -2.68 2.56
C ALA A 1 12.42 -2.96 2.49
N ASP A 2 11.68 -2.44 3.47
CA ASP A 2 10.23 -2.58 3.51
C ASP A 2 9.59 -1.35 2.88
N TYR A 3 8.47 -1.58 2.18
CA TYR A 3 7.65 -0.49 1.68
C TYR A 3 6.30 -0.53 2.36
N THR A 4 5.79 0.64 2.71
CA THR A 4 4.48 0.78 3.32
C THR A 4 3.49 1.22 2.25
N PHE A 5 2.39 0.46 2.12
CA PHE A 5 1.35 0.72 1.15
C PHE A 5 0.11 1.22 1.86
N GLY A 6 -0.60 2.13 1.22
CA GLY A 6 -1.78 2.73 1.81
C GLY A 6 -2.94 2.78 0.85
N LEU A 7 -4.09 3.11 1.40
CA LEU A 7 -5.32 3.35 0.67
C LEU A 7 -5.85 4.74 1.00
N TRP A 8 -6.59 5.30 0.08
CA TRP A 8 -7.17 6.62 0.29
C TRP A 8 -8.35 6.57 1.26
N ARG A 9 -8.39 7.53 2.16
CA ARG A 9 -9.53 7.76 3.05
C ARG A 9 -9.71 9.28 3.17
N ARG A 10 -10.78 9.80 2.59
CA ARG A 10 -11.10 11.23 2.62
C ARG A 10 -9.92 12.09 2.16
N GLY A 11 -9.30 11.69 1.06
CA GLY A 11 -8.19 12.42 0.47
C GLY A 11 -6.84 12.24 1.16
N GLN A 12 -6.76 11.39 2.18
CA GLN A 12 -5.52 11.09 2.87
C GLN A 12 -5.13 9.64 2.68
N LEU A 13 -3.83 9.38 2.57
CA LEU A 13 -3.32 8.03 2.43
C LEU A 13 -3.15 7.41 3.80
N VAL A 14 -3.80 6.27 4.02
CA VAL A 14 -3.75 5.57 5.31
C VAL A 14 -3.02 4.24 5.10
N PRO A 15 -1.95 3.96 5.86
CA PRO A 15 -1.21 2.70 5.74
C PRO A 15 -2.08 1.48 6.02
N VAL A 16 -1.94 0.44 5.20
CA VAL A 16 -2.67 -0.83 5.39
C VAL A 16 -1.77 -2.04 5.33
N ALA A 17 -0.58 -1.94 4.74
CA ALA A 17 0.30 -3.09 4.61
C ALA A 17 1.75 -2.64 4.53
N ARG A 18 2.65 -3.51 5.01
CA ARG A 18 4.08 -3.32 4.96
C ARG A 18 4.67 -4.57 4.33
N ILE A 19 5.30 -4.43 3.16
CA ILE A 19 5.71 -5.57 2.36
C ILE A 19 7.16 -5.39 1.92
N ALA A 20 7.96 -6.43 2.06
CA ALA A 20 9.38 -6.42 1.67
C ALA A 20 9.65 -7.23 0.41
N GLU A 21 8.72 -8.09 0.00
CA GLU A 21 8.93 -9.06 -1.07
C GLU A 21 7.94 -8.88 -2.21
N GLY A 22 8.27 -9.47 -3.36
CA GLY A 22 7.36 -9.47 -4.51
C GLY A 22 7.78 -8.57 -5.65
N LEU A 23 8.90 -7.86 -5.51
CA LEU A 23 9.40 -6.98 -6.55
C LEU A 23 10.71 -7.53 -7.13
N THR A 24 10.93 -7.27 -8.41
CA THR A 24 12.20 -7.60 -9.05
C THR A 24 13.28 -6.61 -8.60
N VAL A 25 14.54 -6.98 -8.82
CA VAL A 25 15.67 -6.09 -8.51
C VAL A 25 15.56 -4.79 -9.29
N GLU A 26 15.13 -4.86 -10.54
CA GLU A 26 14.96 -3.67 -11.38
C GLU A 26 13.85 -2.76 -10.85
N GLU A 27 12.75 -3.35 -10.44
CA GLU A 27 11.66 -2.58 -9.84
C GLU A 27 12.10 -1.90 -8.54
N ILE A 28 12.86 -2.60 -7.71
CA ILE A 28 13.39 -2.03 -6.47
C ILE A 28 14.28 -0.83 -6.77
N ARG A 29 15.15 -0.93 -7.78
CA ARG A 29 16.00 0.19 -8.18
C ARG A 29 15.19 1.41 -8.59
N ARG A 30 14.15 1.19 -9.38
CA ARG A 30 13.29 2.27 -9.85
C ARG A 30 12.50 2.90 -8.70
N ILE A 31 12.01 2.09 -7.80
CA ILE A 31 11.30 2.59 -6.62
C ILE A 31 12.24 3.38 -5.71
N ASP A 32 13.44 2.88 -5.47
CA ASP A 32 14.41 3.57 -4.62
C ASP A 32 14.83 4.90 -5.24
N ALA A 33 14.98 4.96 -6.56
CA ALA A 33 15.27 6.21 -7.25
C ALA A 33 14.13 7.21 -7.07
N PHE A 34 12.89 6.74 -7.18
CA PHE A 34 11.71 7.56 -6.96
C PHE A 34 11.68 8.08 -5.52
N ILE A 35 11.94 7.22 -4.55
CA ILE A 35 11.94 7.60 -3.13
C ILE A 35 12.96 8.70 -2.88
N ARG A 36 14.16 8.59 -3.41
CA ARG A 36 15.19 9.61 -3.22
C ARG A 36 14.78 10.98 -3.76
N ARG A 37 14.03 11.01 -4.85
CA ARG A 37 13.60 12.26 -5.48
C ARG A 37 12.33 12.84 -4.88
N ASN A 38 11.55 12.02 -4.19
CA ASN A 38 10.21 12.41 -3.77
C ASN A 38 9.98 12.26 -2.27
N THR A 39 11.04 12.25 -1.49
CA THR A 39 10.93 12.22 -0.03
C THR A 39 10.43 13.57 0.46
N LEU A 40 9.32 13.54 1.18
CA LEU A 40 8.71 14.73 1.78
C LEU A 40 9.20 14.96 3.19
N GLU A 41 9.35 13.87 3.96
CA GLU A 41 9.81 13.91 5.34
C GLU A 41 10.60 12.65 5.68
N ARG A 42 11.43 12.78 6.71
CA ARG A 42 12.21 11.66 7.23
C ARG A 42 11.93 11.50 8.72
N PHE A 43 11.70 10.26 9.14
CA PHE A 43 11.49 9.89 10.53
C PHE A 43 12.50 8.79 10.87
N GLY A 44 13.73 9.17 11.21
CA GLY A 44 14.79 8.20 11.37
C GLY A 44 15.07 7.47 10.05
N PRO A 45 15.01 6.14 10.00
CA PRO A 45 15.20 5.38 8.75
C PRO A 45 13.97 5.39 7.85
N VAL A 46 12.83 5.89 8.32
CA VAL A 46 11.58 5.89 7.57
C VAL A 46 11.48 7.15 6.74
N ARG A 47 11.05 7.02 5.48
CA ARG A 47 10.85 8.15 4.57
C ARG A 47 9.39 8.18 4.13
N ALA A 48 8.76 9.33 4.30
CA ALA A 48 7.45 9.58 3.75
C ALA A 48 7.64 10.21 2.36
N VAL A 49 7.02 9.61 1.34
CA VAL A 49 7.21 10.02 -0.05
C VAL A 49 5.90 10.49 -0.66
N ARG A 50 6.01 11.21 -1.79
CA ARG A 50 4.81 11.56 -2.57
C ARG A 50 4.08 10.30 -2.97
N PRO A 51 2.76 10.22 -2.73
CA PRO A 51 1.98 9.02 -3.07
C PRO A 51 1.61 9.03 -4.55
N GLN A 52 2.53 8.59 -5.40
CA GLN A 52 2.34 8.58 -6.85
C GLN A 52 2.37 7.18 -7.46
N LEU A 53 3.05 6.24 -6.80
CA LEU A 53 3.18 4.89 -7.34
C LEU A 53 2.00 4.03 -6.91
N VAL A 54 1.47 3.24 -7.82
CA VAL A 54 0.32 2.38 -7.57
C VAL A 54 0.71 0.92 -7.81
N PHE A 55 0.32 0.06 -6.87
CA PHE A 55 0.63 -1.37 -6.93
C PHE A 55 -0.63 -2.18 -6.68
N GLU A 56 -0.70 -3.32 -7.31
CA GLU A 56 -1.75 -4.29 -7.02
C GLU A 56 -1.27 -5.19 -5.89
N ILE A 57 -2.03 -5.23 -4.80
CA ILE A 57 -1.71 -6.02 -3.61
C ILE A 57 -2.77 -7.10 -3.46
N ALA A 58 -2.33 -8.35 -3.35
CA ALA A 58 -3.22 -9.46 -3.00
C ALA A 58 -3.06 -9.78 -1.52
N PHE A 59 -4.12 -10.25 -0.89
CA PHE A 59 -4.10 -10.62 0.52
C PHE A 59 -5.13 -11.71 0.79
N GLU A 60 -5.03 -12.39 1.92
CA GLU A 60 -5.92 -13.52 2.23
C GLU A 60 -7.15 -13.10 3.02
N GLY A 61 -7.07 -12.02 3.75
CA GLY A 61 -8.18 -11.53 4.54
C GLY A 61 -7.76 -10.31 5.34
N THR A 62 -8.65 -9.84 6.20
CA THR A 62 -8.37 -8.72 7.07
C THR A 62 -8.70 -9.08 8.52
N VAL A 63 -7.96 -8.45 9.44
CA VAL A 63 -8.21 -8.58 10.87
C VAL A 63 -8.41 -7.19 11.45
N PRO A 64 -9.44 -6.99 12.28
CA PRO A 64 -9.62 -5.69 12.95
C PRO A 64 -8.40 -5.36 13.82
N SER A 65 -8.04 -4.08 13.85
CA SER A 65 -6.92 -3.62 14.68
C SER A 65 -7.20 -2.22 15.20
N ALA A 66 -7.32 -2.09 16.51
CA ALA A 66 -7.52 -0.80 17.16
C ALA A 66 -6.25 0.05 17.15
N ARG A 67 -5.10 -0.55 16.88
CA ARG A 67 -3.81 0.15 16.87
C ARG A 67 -3.49 0.84 15.56
N ARG A 68 -4.22 0.51 14.50
CA ARG A 68 -3.96 1.03 13.16
C ARG A 68 -4.98 2.11 12.82
N LYS A 69 -4.54 3.17 12.16
CA LYS A 69 -5.45 4.20 11.67
C LYS A 69 -6.50 3.65 10.73
N SER A 70 -6.12 2.64 9.93
CA SER A 70 -7.04 2.00 9.02
C SER A 70 -8.11 1.17 9.74
N GLY A 71 -7.85 0.77 10.98
CA GLY A 71 -8.73 -0.13 11.72
C GLY A 71 -8.59 -1.58 11.33
N ILE A 72 -7.69 -1.91 10.39
CA ILE A 72 -7.50 -3.27 9.89
C ILE A 72 -6.04 -3.58 9.66
N VAL A 73 -5.74 -4.88 9.63
CA VAL A 73 -4.46 -5.42 9.17
C VAL A 73 -4.76 -6.41 8.06
N LEU A 74 -4.05 -6.30 6.94
CA LEU A 74 -4.16 -7.28 5.87
C LEU A 74 -3.41 -8.54 6.24
N GLN A 75 -4.01 -9.70 5.98
CA GLN A 75 -3.39 -10.98 6.23
C GLN A 75 -2.65 -11.45 4.99
N ARG A 76 -1.36 -11.76 5.15
CA ARG A 76 -0.47 -12.25 4.09
C ARG A 76 -0.52 -11.38 2.84
N PRO A 77 -0.28 -10.07 2.97
CA PRO A 77 -0.26 -9.20 1.80
C PRO A 77 0.95 -9.50 0.94
N ARG A 78 0.75 -9.41 -0.38
CA ARG A 78 1.86 -9.58 -1.32
C ARG A 78 1.66 -8.67 -2.52
N ILE A 79 2.75 -8.20 -3.08
CA ILE A 79 2.71 -7.37 -4.29
C ILE A 79 2.51 -8.29 -5.49
N VAL A 80 1.47 -8.02 -6.28
CA VAL A 80 1.21 -8.77 -7.50
C VAL A 80 1.92 -8.10 -8.69
N ARG A 81 1.76 -6.79 -8.82
CA ARG A 81 2.41 -6.04 -9.91
C ARG A 81 2.38 -4.54 -9.64
N TRP A 82 3.30 -3.85 -10.30
CA TRP A 82 3.31 -2.39 -10.37
C TRP A 82 2.32 -1.98 -11.47
N LYS A 83 1.38 -1.09 -11.16
CA LYS A 83 0.36 -0.65 -12.10
C LYS A 83 0.72 0.71 -12.67
N ASP A 84 0.52 0.84 -13.95
CA ASP A 84 0.71 2.12 -14.65
C ASP A 84 -0.62 2.88 -14.64
N LYS A 85 -0.91 3.50 -13.51
CA LYS A 85 -2.12 4.30 -13.37
C LYS A 85 -1.88 5.42 -12.37
N PRO A 86 -2.62 6.52 -12.46
CA PRO A 86 -2.45 7.64 -11.54
C PRO A 86 -2.92 7.28 -10.13
N PRO A 87 -2.33 7.89 -9.11
CA PRO A 87 -2.67 7.57 -7.72
C PRO A 87 -4.13 7.84 -7.36
N GLU A 88 -4.78 8.77 -8.05
CA GLU A 88 -6.20 9.09 -7.81
C GLU A 88 -7.10 7.90 -8.13
N GLU A 89 -6.64 6.96 -8.95
CA GLU A 89 -7.40 5.78 -9.33
C GLU A 89 -7.17 4.59 -8.41
N ALA A 90 -6.30 4.73 -7.41
CA ALA A 90 -6.10 3.67 -6.44
C ALA A 90 -7.34 3.51 -5.55
N ASP A 91 -7.50 2.31 -5.01
CA ASP A 91 -8.66 2.00 -4.18
C ASP A 91 -8.68 2.82 -2.89
N SER A 92 -9.88 2.97 -2.33
CA SER A 92 -10.07 3.60 -1.04
C SER A 92 -10.20 2.54 0.06
N LEU A 93 -10.00 2.98 1.30
CA LEU A 93 -10.17 2.11 2.45
C LEU A 93 -11.63 1.65 2.56
N GLU A 94 -12.58 2.54 2.23
CA GLU A 94 -14.01 2.20 2.25
C GLU A 94 -14.32 1.09 1.24
N SER A 95 -13.75 1.17 0.04
CA SER A 95 -13.92 0.13 -0.97
C SER A 95 -13.40 -1.21 -0.48
N LEU A 96 -12.23 -1.23 0.15
CA LEU A 96 -11.67 -2.46 0.69
C LEU A 96 -12.59 -3.04 1.76
N LYS A 97 -13.03 -2.23 2.71
CA LYS A 97 -13.88 -2.71 3.80
C LYS A 97 -15.22 -3.23 3.28
N ALA A 98 -15.78 -2.59 2.28
CA ALA A 98 -17.02 -3.05 1.65
C ALA A 98 -16.81 -4.38 0.93
N ALA A 99 -15.68 -4.54 0.25
CA ALA A 99 -15.37 -5.75 -0.50
C ALA A 99 -15.14 -6.95 0.42
N VAL A 100 -14.48 -6.79 1.55
CA VAL A 100 -14.17 -7.92 2.46
C VAL A 100 -15.34 -8.33 3.33
N ARG A 101 -16.41 -7.54 3.39
CA ARG A 101 -17.63 -7.96 4.10
C ARG A 101 -18.28 -9.18 3.47
N GLY A 102 -18.18 -9.30 2.15
CA GLY A 102 -18.78 -10.41 1.44
C GLY A 102 -17.76 -11.45 0.99
N LYS A 103 -16.47 -11.10 0.95
CA LYS A 103 -15.41 -11.97 0.43
C LYS A 103 -14.11 -11.64 1.12
N SER A 104 -13.18 -12.61 1.12
CA SER A 104 -11.81 -12.40 1.56
C SER A 104 -10.86 -12.67 0.40
N GLY A 105 -9.62 -12.17 0.51
CA GLY A 105 -8.58 -12.49 -0.44
C GLY A 105 -8.66 -11.77 -1.78
N ARG A 106 -9.15 -10.56 -1.82
CA ARG A 106 -9.22 -9.77 -3.05
C ARG A 106 -7.91 -9.06 -3.31
N ALA A 107 -7.63 -8.86 -4.61
CA ALA A 107 -6.53 -8.01 -5.02
C ALA A 107 -6.94 -6.54 -4.90
N LEU A 108 -5.99 -5.70 -4.51
CA LEU A 108 -6.16 -4.25 -4.45
C LEU A 108 -5.39 -3.58 -5.57
N GLU A 109 -5.96 -2.56 -6.14
CA GLU A 109 -5.31 -1.79 -7.19
C GLU A 109 -5.11 -0.35 -6.81
#